data_467f9ffedcca463427cd2a216b041cde
#
_entry.id   467f9ffedcca463427cd2a216b041cde
#
_cell.length_a   1.000
_cell.length_b   1.000
_cell.length_c   1.000
_cell.angle_alpha   90.00
_cell.angle_beta   90.00
_cell.angle_gamma   90.00
#
_symmetry.space_group_name_H-M   'P 1'
#
loop_
_entity.id
_entity.type
_entity.pdbx_description
1 polymer ?
#
loop_
_entity_poly.entity_id
_entity_poly.type
_entity_poly.pdbx_seq_one_letter_code
_entity_poly.pdbx_strand_id
1 'polypeptide(L)'
;MGRSTQEKALENRARIVDRANALFRQRGVDNVSVSDVMGACGMTVGGFYKHFDSKDALVAQACGLAFTQALKAWDEVYENADTNARERNLELVRRYINNRSPERRCPILAFAPHVATGDAAGPAVRAYQAGIHELFEKFVEGAGTEGEPPVPAASREAMA
;
A
#
# COMPACT_ATOMS: atom_id res chain seq x y z
N MET A 1 10.09 -4.87 -34.02
CA MET A 1 8.79 -5.42 -33.52
C MET A 1 8.80 -5.83 -32.05
N GLY A 2 9.92 -6.27 -31.42
CA GLY A 2 9.93 -6.71 -30.00
C GLY A 2 9.71 -5.62 -28.95
N ARG A 3 10.16 -4.39 -29.18
CA ARG A 3 10.13 -3.29 -28.20
C ARG A 3 8.70 -2.85 -27.86
N SER A 4 7.85 -2.67 -28.85
CA SER A 4 6.44 -2.27 -28.65
C SER A 4 5.60 -3.33 -27.93
N THR A 5 5.91 -4.61 -28.10
CA THR A 5 5.21 -5.71 -27.43
C THR A 5 5.59 -5.79 -25.95
N GLN A 6 6.84 -5.54 -25.60
CA GLN A 6 7.32 -5.53 -24.22
C GLN A 6 6.80 -4.30 -23.45
N GLU A 7 6.82 -3.13 -24.06
CA GLU A 7 6.22 -1.90 -23.49
C GLU A 7 4.75 -2.12 -23.16
N LYS A 8 3.97 -2.65 -24.10
CA LYS A 8 2.56 -2.97 -23.89
C LYS A 8 2.31 -3.99 -22.79
N ALA A 9 3.21 -4.97 -22.63
CA ALA A 9 3.12 -5.94 -21.53
C ALA A 9 3.34 -5.28 -20.16
N LEU A 10 4.30 -4.35 -20.06
CA LEU A 10 4.55 -3.58 -18.84
C LEU A 10 3.39 -2.64 -18.50
N GLU A 11 2.83 -1.95 -19.49
CA GLU A 11 1.65 -1.09 -19.31
C GLU A 11 0.44 -1.91 -18.82
N ASN A 12 0.20 -3.08 -19.43
CA ASN A 12 -0.87 -3.97 -19.02
C ASN A 12 -0.68 -4.46 -17.58
N ARG A 13 0.56 -4.85 -17.21
CA ARG A 13 0.89 -5.26 -15.85
C ARG A 13 0.63 -4.14 -14.85
N ALA A 14 1.10 -2.93 -15.12
CA ALA A 14 0.87 -1.76 -14.27
C ALA A 14 -0.62 -1.48 -14.10
N ARG A 15 -1.40 -1.55 -15.19
CA ARG A 15 -2.86 -1.37 -15.15
C ARG A 15 -3.56 -2.43 -14.31
N ILE A 16 -3.13 -3.69 -14.37
CA ILE A 16 -3.69 -4.78 -13.55
C ILE A 16 -3.39 -4.51 -12.07
N VAL A 17 -2.17 -4.12 -11.72
CA VAL A 17 -1.78 -3.78 -10.33
C VAL A 17 -2.59 -2.60 -9.80
N ASP A 18 -2.76 -1.54 -10.58
CA ASP A 18 -3.52 -0.36 -10.19
C ASP A 18 -4.99 -0.71 -9.92
N ARG A 19 -5.63 -1.46 -10.81
CA ARG A 19 -7.02 -1.92 -10.62
C ARG A 19 -7.18 -2.86 -9.45
N ALA A 20 -6.23 -3.79 -9.26
CA ALA A 20 -6.19 -4.67 -8.10
C ALA A 20 -6.08 -3.87 -6.80
N ASN A 21 -5.16 -2.90 -6.72
CA ASN A 21 -5.00 -2.01 -5.57
C ASN A 21 -6.33 -1.32 -5.20
N ALA A 22 -7.00 -0.69 -6.17
CA ALA A 22 -8.29 -0.03 -5.94
C ALA A 22 -9.37 -1.00 -5.43
N LEU A 23 -9.53 -2.16 -6.09
CA LEU A 23 -10.53 -3.17 -5.72
C LEU A 23 -10.25 -3.80 -4.34
N PHE A 24 -8.98 -4.15 -4.06
CA PHE A 24 -8.59 -4.72 -2.77
C PHE A 24 -8.83 -3.76 -1.62
N ARG A 25 -8.53 -2.48 -1.80
CA ARG A 25 -8.80 -1.45 -0.79
C ARG A 25 -10.28 -1.20 -0.60
N GLN A 26 -11.07 -1.29 -1.65
CA GLN A 26 -12.51 -1.06 -1.61
C GLN A 26 -13.26 -2.23 -0.96
N ARG A 27 -12.93 -3.48 -1.32
CA ARG A 27 -13.73 -4.67 -1.01
C ARG A 27 -13.03 -5.67 -0.09
N GLY A 28 -11.72 -5.51 0.15
CA GLY A 28 -10.86 -6.51 0.78
C GLY A 28 -10.34 -7.53 -0.22
N VAL A 29 -9.14 -8.06 0.02
CA VAL A 29 -8.43 -8.97 -0.90
C VAL A 29 -9.22 -10.26 -1.15
N ASP A 30 -9.83 -10.83 -0.09
CA ASP A 30 -10.49 -12.13 -0.17
C ASP A 30 -11.83 -12.08 -0.91
N ASN A 31 -12.43 -10.89 -1.00
CA ASN A 31 -13.68 -10.67 -1.73
C ASN A 31 -13.49 -10.26 -3.21
N VAL A 32 -12.26 -10.27 -3.70
CA VAL A 32 -11.93 -9.90 -5.08
C VAL A 32 -11.24 -11.08 -5.77
N SER A 33 -11.83 -11.58 -6.83
CA SER A 33 -11.26 -12.64 -7.66
C SER A 33 -10.32 -12.08 -8.74
N VAL A 34 -9.49 -12.97 -9.31
CA VAL A 34 -8.69 -12.64 -10.52
C VAL A 34 -9.61 -12.21 -11.66
N SER A 35 -10.79 -12.83 -11.79
CA SER A 35 -11.78 -12.46 -12.82
C SER A 35 -12.28 -11.04 -12.65
N ASP A 36 -12.53 -10.59 -11.40
CA ASP A 36 -12.97 -9.22 -11.13
C ASP A 36 -11.92 -8.19 -11.56
N VAL A 37 -10.65 -8.46 -11.22
CA VAL A 37 -9.54 -7.59 -11.60
C VAL A 37 -9.36 -7.52 -13.11
N MET A 38 -9.33 -8.68 -13.77
CA MET A 38 -9.13 -8.74 -15.22
C MET A 38 -10.32 -8.13 -15.97
N GLY A 39 -11.55 -8.38 -15.50
CA GLY A 39 -12.76 -7.75 -16.04
C GLY A 39 -12.72 -6.22 -15.92
N ALA A 40 -12.29 -5.68 -14.77
CA ALA A 40 -12.10 -4.24 -14.56
C ALA A 40 -11.02 -3.62 -15.46
N CYS A 41 -10.10 -4.44 -15.98
CA CYS A 41 -9.09 -4.04 -16.97
C CYS A 41 -9.56 -4.21 -18.43
N GLY A 42 -10.75 -4.78 -18.67
CA GLY A 42 -11.19 -5.17 -20.01
C GLY A 42 -10.35 -6.30 -20.62
N MET A 43 -9.81 -7.19 -19.77
CA MET A 43 -8.95 -8.29 -20.15
C MET A 43 -9.56 -9.64 -19.78
N THR A 44 -9.14 -10.71 -20.48
CA THR A 44 -9.55 -12.08 -20.17
C THR A 44 -8.73 -12.67 -19.02
N VAL A 45 -9.33 -13.57 -18.23
CA VAL A 45 -8.65 -14.30 -17.14
C VAL A 45 -7.42 -15.07 -17.64
N GLY A 46 -7.47 -15.66 -18.85
CA GLY A 46 -6.32 -16.35 -19.44
C GLY A 46 -5.08 -15.45 -19.68
N GLY A 47 -5.31 -14.12 -19.79
CA GLY A 47 -4.22 -13.15 -19.88
C GLY A 47 -3.48 -12.91 -18.55
N PHE A 48 -4.09 -13.23 -17.41
CA PHE A 48 -3.52 -13.02 -16.07
C PHE A 48 -2.19 -13.74 -15.89
N TYR A 49 -2.14 -15.01 -16.22
CA TYR A 49 -0.96 -15.85 -16.01
C TYR A 49 0.24 -15.52 -16.93
N LYS A 50 0.06 -14.59 -17.88
CA LYS A 50 1.17 -13.97 -18.63
C LYS A 50 1.89 -12.88 -17.81
N HIS A 51 1.25 -12.39 -16.77
CA HIS A 51 1.73 -11.27 -15.95
C HIS A 51 2.06 -11.67 -14.52
N PHE A 52 1.35 -12.63 -13.94
CA PHE A 52 1.47 -13.03 -12.54
C PHE A 52 1.37 -14.53 -12.37
N ASP A 53 2.25 -15.10 -11.55
CA ASP A 53 2.26 -16.55 -11.26
C ASP A 53 1.11 -16.97 -10.33
N SER A 54 0.61 -16.04 -9.50
CA SER A 54 -0.48 -16.30 -8.55
C SER A 54 -1.24 -15.03 -8.20
N LYS A 55 -2.43 -15.19 -7.59
CA LYS A 55 -3.17 -14.06 -6.99
C LYS A 55 -2.32 -13.41 -5.89
N ASP A 56 -1.59 -14.18 -5.08
CA ASP A 56 -0.75 -13.65 -4.00
C ASP A 56 0.40 -12.79 -4.53
N ALA A 57 0.99 -13.15 -5.67
CA ALA A 57 1.97 -12.30 -6.36
C ALA A 57 1.37 -10.96 -6.82
N LEU A 58 0.12 -10.95 -7.28
CA LEU A 58 -0.61 -9.71 -7.59
C LEU A 58 -0.92 -8.91 -6.31
N VAL A 59 -1.36 -9.58 -5.25
CA VAL A 59 -1.63 -8.94 -3.94
C VAL A 59 -0.38 -8.26 -3.42
N ALA A 60 0.78 -8.90 -3.49
CA ALA A 60 2.06 -8.33 -3.07
C ALA A 60 2.37 -7.02 -3.80
N GLN A 61 2.18 -6.97 -5.13
CA GLN A 61 2.44 -5.75 -5.90
C GLN A 61 1.40 -4.66 -5.65
N ALA A 62 0.13 -5.03 -5.53
CA ALA A 62 -0.94 -4.08 -5.19
C ALA A 62 -0.76 -3.49 -3.78
N CYS A 63 -0.31 -4.31 -2.82
CA CYS A 63 0.03 -3.90 -1.47
C CYS A 63 1.20 -2.91 -1.48
N GLY A 64 2.29 -3.24 -2.15
CA GLY A 64 3.44 -2.32 -2.31
C GLY A 64 3.04 -0.98 -2.92
N LEU A 65 2.23 -1.01 -3.99
CA LEU A 65 1.71 0.22 -4.60
C LEU A 65 0.86 1.04 -3.62
N ALA A 66 0.03 0.39 -2.80
CA ALA A 66 -0.80 1.07 -1.81
C ALA A 66 0.04 1.78 -0.74
N PHE A 67 1.11 1.14 -0.26
CA PHE A 67 2.05 1.76 0.69
C PHE A 67 2.86 2.90 0.05
N THR A 68 3.35 2.72 -1.18
CA THR A 68 4.03 3.80 -1.93
C THR A 68 3.13 5.03 -2.08
N GLN A 69 1.84 4.85 -2.39
CA GLN A 69 0.87 5.93 -2.47
C GLN A 69 0.62 6.59 -1.10
N ALA A 70 0.60 5.81 -0.02
CA ALA A 70 0.45 6.35 1.33
C ALA A 70 1.67 7.17 1.76
N LEU A 71 2.89 6.66 1.51
CA LEU A 71 4.14 7.37 1.78
C LEU A 71 4.20 8.70 1.02
N LYS A 72 3.87 8.69 -0.27
CA LYS A 72 3.82 9.92 -1.08
C LYS A 72 2.82 10.94 -0.51
N ALA A 73 1.64 10.49 -0.05
CA ALA A 73 0.67 11.37 0.57
C ALA A 73 1.17 11.96 1.90
N TRP A 74 2.03 11.26 2.62
CA TRP A 74 2.70 11.76 3.82
C TRP A 74 3.82 12.73 3.47
N ASP A 75 4.61 12.47 2.41
CA ASP A 75 5.61 13.43 1.89
C ASP A 75 4.97 14.80 1.61
N GLU A 76 3.81 14.79 0.93
CA GLU A 76 3.08 16.02 0.64
C GLU A 76 2.66 16.79 1.92
N VAL A 77 2.39 16.10 3.03
CA VAL A 77 2.10 16.75 4.32
C VAL A 77 3.36 17.34 4.92
N TYR A 78 4.47 16.58 4.90
CA TYR A 78 5.72 17.02 5.51
C TYR A 78 6.39 18.15 4.73
N GLU A 79 6.29 18.17 3.39
CA GLU A 79 6.88 19.19 2.53
C GLU A 79 6.09 20.51 2.54
N ASN A 80 4.76 20.45 2.67
CA ASN A 80 3.90 21.65 2.59
C ASN A 80 3.66 22.34 3.96
N ALA A 81 4.21 21.79 5.03
CA ALA A 81 3.99 22.34 6.34
C ALA A 81 5.19 23.20 6.79
N ASP A 82 5.05 24.53 6.67
CA ASP A 82 5.83 25.53 7.43
C ASP A 82 5.56 25.41 8.96
N THR A 83 5.29 24.19 9.44
CA THR A 83 4.66 23.87 10.70
C THR A 83 5.52 22.91 11.50
N ASN A 84 5.40 22.99 12.83
CA ASN A 84 6.11 22.08 13.72
C ASN A 84 5.61 20.62 13.60
N ALA A 85 6.35 19.66 14.14
CA ALA A 85 6.04 18.23 14.07
C ALA A 85 4.63 17.89 14.55
N ARG A 86 4.14 18.59 15.58
CA ARG A 86 2.78 18.39 16.11
C ARG A 86 1.70 18.73 15.11
N GLU A 87 1.85 19.84 14.38
CA GLU A 87 0.87 20.25 13.37
C GLU A 87 0.87 19.32 12.16
N ARG A 88 2.04 18.85 11.72
CA ARG A 88 2.17 17.83 10.68
C ARG A 88 1.47 16.54 11.06
N ASN A 89 1.68 16.04 12.27
CA ASN A 89 1.02 14.85 12.77
C ASN A 89 -0.50 15.02 12.89
N LEU A 90 -0.97 16.17 13.34
CA LEU A 90 -2.40 16.50 13.38
C LEU A 90 -3.01 16.51 11.96
N GLU A 91 -2.30 17.02 10.97
CA GLU A 91 -2.76 17.04 9.59
C GLU A 91 -2.82 15.61 9.00
N LEU A 92 -1.84 14.74 9.29
CA LEU A 92 -1.92 13.31 8.93
C LEU A 92 -3.16 12.65 9.52
N VAL A 93 -3.43 12.87 10.80
CA VAL A 93 -4.63 12.34 11.47
C VAL A 93 -5.91 12.89 10.85
N ARG A 94 -5.98 14.19 10.56
CA ARG A 94 -7.13 14.81 9.88
C ARG A 94 -7.38 14.18 8.51
N ARG A 95 -6.33 14.03 7.70
CA ARG A 95 -6.44 13.38 6.37
C ARG A 95 -6.89 11.93 6.50
N TYR A 96 -6.39 11.20 7.48
CA TYR A 96 -6.79 9.82 7.73
C TYR A 96 -8.28 9.71 8.09
N ILE A 97 -8.78 10.54 9.01
CA ILE A 97 -10.17 10.52 9.47
C ILE A 97 -11.13 11.01 8.38
N ASN A 98 -10.72 12.02 7.61
CA ASN A 98 -11.56 12.63 6.58
C ASN A 98 -11.53 11.88 5.24
N ASN A 99 -10.64 10.88 5.08
CA ASN A 99 -10.57 10.09 3.87
C ASN A 99 -11.76 9.14 3.77
N ARG A 100 -12.77 9.52 3.00
CA ARG A 100 -13.99 8.74 2.77
C ARG A 100 -13.97 7.93 1.47
N SER A 101 -12.91 8.02 0.68
CA SER A 101 -12.79 7.24 -0.55
C SER A 101 -12.47 5.78 -0.25
N PRO A 102 -13.36 4.83 -0.59
CA PRO A 102 -13.10 3.40 -0.37
C PRO A 102 -11.82 2.92 -1.06
N GLU A 103 -11.49 3.50 -2.23
CA GLU A 103 -10.31 3.14 -3.03
C GLU A 103 -9.00 3.67 -2.41
N ARG A 104 -9.10 4.60 -1.46
CA ARG A 104 -7.97 5.16 -0.71
C ARG A 104 -7.94 4.75 0.76
N ARG A 105 -8.67 3.67 1.11
CA ARG A 105 -8.62 3.12 2.47
C ARG A 105 -7.18 2.84 2.87
N CYS A 106 -6.86 3.03 4.15
CA CYS A 106 -5.53 2.76 4.70
C CYS A 106 -5.01 1.38 4.26
N PRO A 107 -3.80 1.27 3.70
CA PRO A 107 -3.25 -0.01 3.25
C PRO A 107 -3.13 -1.01 4.39
N ILE A 108 -2.78 -0.58 5.60
CA ILE A 108 -2.69 -1.46 6.77
C ILE A 108 -4.03 -2.17 6.99
N LEU A 109 -5.13 -1.42 7.08
CA LEU A 109 -6.47 -2.00 7.32
C LEU A 109 -7.00 -2.82 6.12
N ALA A 110 -6.63 -2.43 4.90
CA ALA A 110 -7.15 -3.09 3.71
C ALA A 110 -6.52 -4.46 3.47
N PHE A 111 -5.24 -4.63 3.80
CA PHE A 111 -4.49 -5.87 3.54
C PHE A 111 -4.31 -6.75 4.79
N ALA A 112 -4.43 -6.22 6.01
CA ALA A 112 -4.24 -6.97 7.24
C ALA A 112 -5.05 -8.28 7.33
N PRO A 113 -6.35 -8.34 6.99
CA PRO A 113 -7.11 -9.58 7.09
C PRO A 113 -6.53 -10.71 6.23
N HIS A 114 -6.10 -10.38 5.02
CA HIS A 114 -5.51 -11.35 4.09
C HIS A 114 -4.16 -11.88 4.57
N VAL A 115 -3.27 -10.98 5.03
CA VAL A 115 -1.93 -11.38 5.49
C VAL A 115 -1.98 -12.13 6.82
N ALA A 116 -2.99 -11.89 7.66
CA ALA A 116 -3.18 -12.60 8.93
C ALA A 116 -3.51 -14.08 8.75
N THR A 117 -4.08 -14.48 7.61
CA THR A 117 -4.47 -15.84 7.27
C THR A 117 -3.61 -16.46 6.17
N GLY A 118 -2.71 -15.67 5.57
CA GLY A 118 -1.85 -16.08 4.48
C GLY A 118 -0.62 -16.87 4.91
N ASP A 119 0.16 -17.29 3.92
CA ASP A 119 1.47 -17.90 4.16
C ASP A 119 2.43 -16.86 4.73
N ALA A 120 2.95 -17.11 5.95
CA ALA A 120 3.87 -16.22 6.64
C ALA A 120 5.15 -15.91 5.82
N ALA A 121 5.58 -16.81 4.95
CA ALA A 121 6.68 -16.62 4.02
C ALA A 121 6.22 -16.13 2.62
N GLY A 122 4.92 -15.88 2.45
CA GLY A 122 4.33 -15.46 1.18
C GLY A 122 4.75 -14.07 0.73
N PRO A 123 4.70 -13.80 -0.59
CA PRO A 123 5.09 -12.49 -1.12
C PRO A 123 4.19 -11.35 -0.63
N ALA A 124 2.90 -11.58 -0.40
CA ALA A 124 1.98 -10.58 0.12
C ALA A 124 2.33 -10.18 1.57
N VAL A 125 2.65 -11.16 2.43
CA VAL A 125 3.06 -10.90 3.83
C VAL A 125 4.35 -10.09 3.87
N ARG A 126 5.35 -10.45 3.07
CA ARG A 126 6.62 -9.68 2.99
C ARG A 126 6.40 -8.24 2.51
N ALA A 127 5.57 -8.04 1.47
CA ALA A 127 5.26 -6.71 0.97
C ALA A 127 4.53 -5.85 2.00
N TYR A 128 3.63 -6.46 2.77
CA TYR A 128 2.89 -5.80 3.84
C TYR A 128 3.81 -5.39 5.00
N GLN A 129 4.68 -6.29 5.45
CA GLN A 129 5.64 -6.01 6.53
C GLN A 129 6.62 -4.89 6.13
N ALA A 130 7.15 -4.94 4.90
CA ALA A 130 8.01 -3.89 4.38
C ALA A 130 7.29 -2.53 4.34
N GLY A 131 6.05 -2.48 3.86
CA GLY A 131 5.29 -1.25 3.79
C GLY A 131 4.94 -0.66 5.16
N ILE A 132 4.65 -1.50 6.16
CA ILE A 132 4.47 -1.03 7.55
C ILE A 132 5.77 -0.45 8.08
N HIS A 133 6.89 -1.13 7.87
CA HIS A 133 8.20 -0.67 8.32
C HIS A 133 8.53 0.71 7.74
N GLU A 134 8.38 0.89 6.44
CA GLU A 134 8.64 2.17 5.76
C GLU A 134 7.73 3.30 6.28
N LEU A 135 6.43 3.04 6.51
CA LEU A 135 5.53 4.03 7.11
C LEU A 135 5.92 4.38 8.54
N PHE A 136 6.34 3.38 9.32
CA PHE A 136 6.78 3.59 10.70
C PHE A 136 8.06 4.43 10.76
N GLU A 137 9.07 4.09 9.96
CA GLU A 137 10.31 4.86 9.89
C GLU A 137 10.04 6.32 9.51
N LYS A 138 9.18 6.53 8.49
CA LYS A 138 8.81 7.87 8.08
C LYS A 138 8.06 8.65 9.17
N PHE A 139 7.21 8.00 9.93
CA PHE A 139 6.53 8.62 11.08
C PHE A 139 7.53 9.03 12.17
N VAL A 140 8.49 8.16 12.49
CA VAL A 140 9.53 8.44 13.50
C VAL A 140 10.42 9.60 13.05
N GLU A 141 10.85 9.63 11.78
CA GLU A 141 11.62 10.74 11.21
C GLU A 141 10.85 12.07 11.30
N GLY A 142 9.57 12.05 10.94
CA GLY A 142 8.71 13.25 10.99
C GLY A 142 8.41 13.73 12.42
N ALA A 143 8.41 12.82 13.39
CA ALA A 143 8.16 13.14 14.79
C ALA A 143 9.40 13.66 15.53
N GLY A 144 10.64 13.39 15.02
CA GLY A 144 11.89 13.59 15.74
C GLY A 144 12.61 14.94 15.54
N THR A 145 12.05 15.91 14.82
CA THR A 145 12.84 17.08 14.37
C THR A 145 12.77 18.35 15.22
N GLU A 146 12.07 18.41 16.33
CA GLU A 146 12.13 19.61 17.22
C GLU A 146 11.96 19.25 18.69
N GLY A 147 13.10 19.15 19.43
CA GLY A 147 13.18 19.48 20.87
C GLY A 147 12.29 18.70 21.87
N GLU A 148 11.56 17.67 21.43
CA GLU A 148 10.70 16.87 22.31
C GLU A 148 11.48 15.63 22.80
N PRO A 149 11.34 15.24 24.08
CA PRO A 149 12.06 14.09 24.61
C PRO A 149 11.75 12.83 23.82
N PRO A 150 12.72 11.94 23.60
CA PRO A 150 12.52 10.71 22.83
C PRO A 150 11.36 9.90 23.40
N VAL A 151 10.52 9.39 22.51
CA VAL A 151 9.45 8.42 22.87
C VAL A 151 10.07 7.36 23.79
N PRO A 152 9.51 7.11 24.99
CA PRO A 152 10.10 6.18 25.95
C PRO A 152 10.35 4.81 25.31
N ALA A 153 11.51 4.22 25.60
CA ALA A 153 11.95 2.92 25.04
C ALA A 153 10.93 1.77 25.21
N ALA A 154 10.04 1.87 26.18
CA ALA A 154 8.92 0.94 26.40
C ALA A 154 7.97 0.78 25.19
N SER A 155 7.91 1.78 24.30
CA SER A 155 7.07 1.67 23.08
C SER A 155 7.77 0.91 21.97
N ARG A 156 9.07 0.69 22.03
CA ARG A 156 9.84 -0.08 21.03
C ARG A 156 9.85 -1.57 21.29
N GLU A 157 9.75 -1.99 22.56
CA GLU A 157 9.74 -3.41 22.94
C GLU A 157 8.38 -4.10 22.75
N ALA A 158 7.29 -3.33 22.67
CA ALA A 158 5.94 -3.89 22.48
C ALA A 158 5.62 -4.26 21.01
N MET A 159 6.53 -4.01 20.06
CA MET A 159 6.35 -4.27 18.62
C MET A 159 7.41 -5.23 18.03
N ALA A 160 8.26 -5.84 18.85
CA ALA A 160 9.21 -6.89 18.44
C ALA A 160 8.62 -8.33 18.79
#